data_718c7f0ad74f67a8719f830bbbaca15c
#
_entry.id   718c7f0ad74f67a8719f830bbbaca15c
#
_cell.length_a   1.000
_cell.length_b   1.000
_cell.length_c   1.000
_cell.angle_alpha   90.00
_cell.angle_beta   90.00
_cell.angle_gamma   90.00
#
_symmetry.space_group_name_H-M   'P 1'
#
loop_
_entity.id
_entity.type
_entity.pdbx_description
1 polymer ?
#
loop_
_entity_poly.entity_id
_entity_poly.type
_entity_poly.pdbx_seq_one_letter_code
_entity_poly.pdbx_strand_id
1 'polypeptide(L)'
;MKTALSVLLLLLASGCSSIHSQKGVNLNDKNSFVTISTDTEKNNRILSGLDKRVVITSLNGKSLFRMGWDFVYPDVVHVTSGIQTIEVRFNHMNNYADSCLWVETKLGENYIVKKEIRDYSVMFWVENIDSGERVGGICGS
;
A
#
# COMPACT_ATOMS: atom_id res chain seq x y z
N MET A 1 -9.24 40.92 -11.21
CA MET A 1 -8.06 40.10 -11.62
C MET A 1 -7.28 39.47 -10.47
N LYS A 2 -7.61 39.68 -9.21
CA LYS A 2 -6.90 39.10 -8.04
C LYS A 2 -7.48 37.76 -7.54
N THR A 3 -8.63 37.35 -8.04
CA THR A 3 -9.33 36.10 -7.58
C THR A 3 -9.02 34.87 -8.41
N ALA A 4 -8.48 35.02 -9.62
CA ALA A 4 -8.16 33.88 -10.48
C ALA A 4 -6.83 33.17 -10.11
N LEU A 5 -5.92 33.86 -9.43
CA LEU A 5 -4.61 33.32 -9.06
C LEU A 5 -4.66 32.43 -7.82
N SER A 6 -5.66 32.66 -6.95
CA SER A 6 -5.82 31.85 -5.72
C SER A 6 -6.41 30.46 -5.96
N VAL A 7 -7.17 30.27 -7.03
CA VAL A 7 -7.80 28.97 -7.36
C VAL A 7 -6.80 28.00 -7.99
N LEU A 8 -5.79 28.51 -8.68
CA LEU A 8 -4.77 27.68 -9.34
C LEU A 8 -3.77 27.06 -8.36
N LEU A 9 -3.60 27.65 -7.18
CA LEU A 9 -2.64 27.15 -6.18
C LEU A 9 -3.17 25.99 -5.33
N LEU A 10 -4.49 25.78 -5.32
CA LEU A 10 -5.14 24.69 -4.56
C LEU A 10 -5.16 23.33 -5.28
N LEU A 11 -4.82 23.30 -6.57
CA LEU A 11 -4.80 22.07 -7.37
C LEU A 11 -3.48 21.29 -7.30
N LEU A 12 -2.46 21.80 -6.61
CA LEU A 12 -1.13 21.18 -6.54
C LEU A 12 -0.91 20.32 -5.29
N ALA A 13 -1.91 20.14 -4.45
CA ALA A 13 -1.80 19.38 -3.19
C ALA A 13 -2.33 17.92 -3.27
N SER A 14 -2.60 17.39 -4.47
CA SER A 14 -2.88 15.96 -4.62
C SER A 14 -1.56 15.19 -4.54
N GLY A 15 -1.14 14.86 -3.34
CA GLY A 15 -0.08 13.90 -3.11
C GLY A 15 -0.46 12.60 -3.82
N CYS A 16 0.33 12.19 -4.81
CA CYS A 16 0.15 10.93 -5.53
C CYS A 16 0.38 9.76 -4.58
N SER A 17 -0.63 9.35 -3.82
CA SER A 17 -0.65 8.02 -3.25
C SER A 17 -1.09 7.07 -4.35
N SER A 18 -0.29 6.05 -4.64
CA SER A 18 -0.65 5.01 -5.59
C SER A 18 -1.65 4.07 -4.93
N ILE A 19 -2.92 4.20 -5.29
CA ILE A 19 -4.01 3.40 -4.74
C ILE A 19 -4.54 2.47 -5.82
N HIS A 20 -4.73 1.20 -5.49
CA HIS A 20 -5.43 0.22 -6.32
C HIS A 20 -6.72 -0.24 -5.63
N SER A 21 -7.79 -0.36 -6.40
CA SER A 21 -9.06 -0.90 -5.92
C SER A 21 -9.38 -2.21 -6.63
N GLN A 22 -9.68 -3.23 -5.85
CA GLN A 22 -10.11 -4.54 -6.35
C GLN A 22 -11.45 -4.40 -7.09
N LYS A 23 -11.67 -5.23 -8.10
CA LYS A 23 -12.96 -5.31 -8.80
C LYS A 23 -14.07 -5.65 -7.82
N GLY A 24 -15.17 -4.90 -7.85
CA GLY A 24 -16.31 -5.06 -6.94
C GLY A 24 -16.30 -4.12 -5.72
N VAL A 25 -15.23 -3.37 -5.52
CA VAL A 25 -15.16 -2.32 -4.48
C VAL A 25 -15.96 -1.10 -4.92
N ASN A 26 -16.87 -0.64 -4.06
CA ASN A 26 -17.59 0.61 -4.24
C ASN A 26 -16.92 1.72 -3.45
N LEU A 27 -16.15 2.58 -4.12
CA LEU A 27 -15.42 3.68 -3.48
C LEU A 27 -16.31 4.78 -2.89
N ASN A 28 -17.59 4.83 -3.26
CA ASN A 28 -18.55 5.80 -2.72
C ASN A 28 -19.09 5.37 -1.34
N ASP A 29 -18.92 4.11 -0.97
CA ASP A 29 -19.32 3.57 0.33
C ASP A 29 -18.11 3.02 1.09
N LYS A 30 -17.59 3.81 2.02
CA LYS A 30 -16.41 3.46 2.83
C LYS A 30 -16.63 2.23 3.73
N ASN A 31 -17.88 1.85 3.97
CA ASN A 31 -18.21 0.67 4.77
C ASN A 31 -18.27 -0.62 3.93
N SER A 32 -18.14 -0.52 2.61
CA SER A 32 -18.25 -1.66 1.69
C SER A 32 -16.90 -2.29 1.33
N PHE A 33 -15.79 -1.74 1.77
CA PHE A 33 -14.46 -2.24 1.47
C PHE A 33 -13.52 -2.11 2.67
N VAL A 34 -12.40 -2.80 2.57
CA VAL A 34 -11.32 -2.81 3.53
C VAL A 34 -10.09 -2.18 2.91
N THR A 35 -9.35 -1.39 3.67
CA THR A 35 -8.08 -0.80 3.23
C THR A 35 -6.91 -1.58 3.79
N ILE A 36 -5.98 -1.98 2.92
CA ILE A 36 -4.67 -2.48 3.28
C ILE A 36 -3.64 -1.47 2.80
N SER A 37 -2.93 -0.87 3.72
CA SER A 37 -1.82 0.06 3.46
C SER A 37 -0.47 -0.57 3.76
N THR A 38 0.61 0.11 3.40
CA THR A 38 1.97 -0.34 3.69
C THR A 38 2.69 0.66 4.57
N ASP A 39 3.65 0.14 5.36
CA ASP A 39 4.59 0.93 6.16
C ASP A 39 5.68 1.51 5.25
N THR A 40 5.29 2.48 4.43
CA THR A 40 6.18 3.18 3.50
C THR A 40 6.64 4.49 4.10
N GLU A 41 7.96 4.63 4.29
CA GLU A 41 8.56 5.90 4.69
C GLU A 41 8.66 6.82 3.46
N LYS A 42 7.96 7.95 3.50
CA LYS A 42 7.93 8.97 2.44
C LYS A 42 8.61 10.25 2.90
N ASN A 43 9.89 10.16 3.24
CA ASN A 43 10.63 11.28 3.82
C ASN A 43 11.30 12.18 2.76
N ASN A 44 11.50 11.69 1.54
CA ASN A 44 12.16 12.41 0.46
C ASN A 44 11.21 12.64 -0.72
N ARG A 45 10.76 13.88 -0.88
CA ARG A 45 9.90 14.27 -2.02
C ARG A 45 10.67 14.37 -3.34
N ILE A 46 11.98 14.64 -3.28
CA ILE A 46 12.83 14.88 -4.45
C ILE A 46 13.62 13.62 -4.84
N LEU A 47 14.06 12.83 -3.86
CA LEU A 47 14.88 11.64 -4.05
C LEU A 47 14.13 10.41 -3.53
N SER A 48 13.03 10.08 -4.15
CA SER A 48 12.16 8.97 -3.72
C SER A 48 12.86 7.59 -3.68
N GLY A 49 13.95 7.44 -4.42
CA GLY A 49 14.79 6.22 -4.37
C GLY A 49 15.53 6.02 -3.05
N LEU A 50 15.64 7.04 -2.20
CA LEU A 50 16.23 6.96 -0.87
C LEU A 50 15.22 6.57 0.20
N ASP A 51 13.92 6.61 -0.10
CA ASP A 51 12.89 6.19 0.83
C ASP A 51 12.90 4.67 0.99
N LYS A 52 12.65 4.22 2.21
CA LYS A 52 12.38 2.82 2.52
C LYS A 52 10.92 2.51 2.20
N ARG A 53 10.66 2.04 0.99
CA ARG A 53 9.32 1.82 0.47
C ARG A 53 8.91 0.37 0.54
N VAL A 54 7.67 0.15 0.98
CA VAL A 54 6.96 -1.11 0.84
C VAL A 54 5.81 -0.91 -0.13
N VAL A 55 5.76 -1.71 -1.18
CA VAL A 55 4.70 -1.66 -2.19
C VAL A 55 4.05 -3.03 -2.31
N ILE A 56 2.81 -3.05 -2.81
CA ILE A 56 2.06 -4.28 -3.06
C ILE A 56 2.19 -4.59 -4.56
N THR A 57 2.89 -5.67 -4.88
CA THR A 57 3.19 -6.04 -6.26
C THR A 57 2.11 -6.91 -6.89
N SER A 58 1.38 -7.67 -6.07
CA SER A 58 0.32 -8.57 -6.53
C SER A 58 -0.79 -8.67 -5.48
N LEU A 59 -2.01 -8.85 -5.96
CA LEU A 59 -3.20 -9.10 -5.14
C LEU A 59 -3.94 -10.30 -5.71
N ASN A 60 -4.09 -11.36 -4.90
CA ASN A 60 -4.77 -12.61 -5.27
C ASN A 60 -4.25 -13.19 -6.60
N GLY A 61 -2.94 -13.20 -6.76
CA GLY A 61 -2.25 -13.73 -7.94
C GLY A 61 -2.26 -12.82 -9.17
N LYS A 62 -2.80 -11.60 -9.07
CA LYS A 62 -2.80 -10.62 -10.16
C LYS A 62 -1.78 -9.53 -9.89
N SER A 63 -0.86 -9.32 -10.83
CA SER A 63 0.09 -8.22 -10.77
C SER A 63 -0.63 -6.86 -10.76
N LEU A 64 -0.17 -5.97 -9.89
CA LEU A 64 -0.68 -4.60 -9.77
C LEU A 64 0.21 -3.58 -10.47
N PHE A 65 1.12 -4.05 -11.31
CA PHE A 65 1.99 -3.19 -12.09
C PHE A 65 1.16 -2.27 -13.00
N ARG A 66 1.41 -0.97 -12.89
CA ARG A 66 0.80 0.03 -13.76
C ARG A 66 1.87 0.64 -14.65
N MET A 67 1.60 0.60 -15.96
CA MET A 67 2.38 1.38 -16.94
C MET A 67 1.86 2.81 -16.95
N GLY A 68 2.74 3.76 -16.65
CA GLY A 68 2.46 5.19 -16.66
C GLY A 68 3.77 5.96 -16.61
N TRP A 69 3.71 7.27 -16.39
CA TRP A 69 4.88 8.12 -16.24
C TRP A 69 5.74 7.71 -15.04
N ASP A 70 5.10 7.06 -14.05
CA ASP A 70 5.76 6.44 -12.91
C ASP A 70 5.48 4.93 -12.96
N PHE A 71 6.52 4.13 -13.13
CA PHE A 71 6.47 2.67 -13.00
C PHE A 71 6.24 2.31 -11.52
N VAL A 72 5.00 2.36 -11.07
CA VAL A 72 4.69 2.31 -9.65
C VAL A 72 3.73 1.18 -9.33
N TYR A 73 4.13 0.37 -8.36
CA TYR A 73 3.20 -0.49 -7.62
C TYR A 73 2.48 0.34 -6.54
N PRO A 74 1.22 0.01 -6.21
CA PRO A 74 0.49 0.69 -5.15
C PRO A 74 1.07 0.42 -3.77
N ASP A 75 0.92 1.39 -2.89
CA ASP A 75 1.19 1.27 -1.45
C ASP A 75 -0.10 1.20 -0.61
N VAL A 76 -1.25 1.29 -1.27
CA VAL A 76 -2.59 1.13 -0.69
C VAL A 76 -3.47 0.34 -1.65
N VAL A 77 -4.20 -0.65 -1.13
CA VAL A 77 -5.23 -1.37 -1.88
C VAL A 77 -6.54 -1.35 -1.12
N HIS A 78 -7.64 -1.20 -1.86
CA HIS A 78 -8.99 -1.39 -1.35
C HIS A 78 -9.51 -2.75 -1.83
N VAL A 79 -9.93 -3.58 -0.89
CA VAL A 79 -10.35 -4.96 -1.14
C VAL A 79 -11.71 -5.22 -0.54
N THR A 80 -12.39 -6.25 -1.03
CA THR A 80 -13.59 -6.79 -0.39
C THR A 80 -13.21 -7.58 0.88
N SER A 81 -14.18 -7.88 1.73
CA SER A 81 -13.96 -8.79 2.87
C SER A 81 -13.65 -10.22 2.39
N GLY A 82 -12.86 -10.94 3.16
CA GLY A 82 -12.47 -12.31 2.91
C GLY A 82 -10.96 -12.52 2.93
N ILE A 83 -10.50 -13.68 2.50
CA ILE A 83 -9.07 -14.00 2.46
C ILE A 83 -8.44 -13.32 1.26
N GLN A 84 -7.42 -12.51 1.53
CA GLN A 84 -6.61 -11.83 0.53
C GLN A 84 -5.18 -12.38 0.59
N THR A 85 -4.59 -12.63 -0.57
CA THR A 85 -3.18 -12.95 -0.72
C THR A 85 -2.49 -11.75 -1.37
N ILE A 86 -1.47 -11.23 -0.73
CA ILE A 86 -0.71 -10.07 -1.22
C ILE A 86 0.77 -10.40 -1.35
N GLU A 87 1.37 -10.04 -2.47
CA GLU A 87 2.81 -10.03 -2.60
C GLU A 87 3.31 -8.61 -2.36
N VAL A 88 4.31 -8.48 -1.52
CA VAL A 88 4.88 -7.20 -1.12
C VAL A 88 6.35 -7.14 -1.46
N ARG A 89 6.83 -5.94 -1.78
CA ARG A 89 8.23 -5.65 -2.05
C ARG A 89 8.70 -4.48 -1.23
N PHE A 90 9.78 -4.67 -0.50
CA PHE A 90 10.57 -3.60 0.09
C PHE A 90 11.62 -3.13 -0.90
N ASN A 91 11.70 -1.82 -1.12
CA ASN A 91 12.72 -1.19 -1.94
C ASN A 91 13.47 -0.16 -1.12
N HIS A 92 14.78 -0.21 -1.20
CA HIS A 92 15.65 0.83 -0.65
C HIS A 92 16.93 0.91 -1.48
N MET A 93 17.12 2.02 -2.18
CA MET A 93 18.23 2.18 -3.14
C MET A 93 18.23 1.06 -4.19
N ASN A 94 19.30 0.28 -4.30
CA ASN A 94 19.43 -0.84 -5.24
C ASN A 94 19.05 -2.20 -4.63
N ASN A 95 18.54 -2.22 -3.38
CA ASN A 95 18.19 -3.45 -2.68
C ASN A 95 16.67 -3.62 -2.65
N TYR A 96 16.22 -4.87 -2.76
CA TYR A 96 14.82 -5.21 -2.59
C TYR A 96 14.66 -6.54 -1.85
N ALA A 97 13.51 -6.71 -1.22
CA ALA A 97 13.10 -7.97 -0.60
C ALA A 97 11.61 -8.19 -0.86
N ASP A 98 11.25 -9.41 -1.23
CA ASP A 98 9.88 -9.81 -1.54
C ASP A 98 9.34 -10.76 -0.48
N SER A 99 8.03 -10.74 -0.26
CA SER A 99 7.32 -11.73 0.54
C SER A 99 5.88 -11.89 0.06
N CYS A 100 5.31 -13.07 0.30
CA CYS A 100 3.89 -13.34 0.12
C CYS A 100 3.22 -13.45 1.49
N LEU A 101 2.15 -12.68 1.70
CA LEU A 101 1.36 -12.64 2.92
C LEU A 101 -0.10 -12.96 2.61
N TRP A 102 -0.78 -13.58 3.56
CA TRP A 102 -2.23 -13.70 3.51
C TRP A 102 -2.87 -13.03 4.72
N VAL A 103 -4.06 -12.51 4.56
CA VAL A 103 -4.85 -11.88 5.61
C VAL A 103 -6.34 -12.12 5.36
N GLU A 104 -7.09 -12.45 6.41
CA GLU A 104 -8.54 -12.45 6.38
C GLU A 104 -9.05 -11.06 6.73
N THR A 105 -9.57 -10.35 5.73
CA THR A 105 -10.07 -8.99 5.89
C THR A 105 -11.53 -8.97 6.29
N LYS A 106 -11.88 -8.05 7.20
CA LYS A 106 -13.25 -7.86 7.71
C LYS A 106 -13.69 -6.43 7.48
N LEU A 107 -14.93 -6.25 7.07
CA LEU A 107 -15.53 -4.92 6.92
C LEU A 107 -15.47 -4.14 8.23
N GLY A 108 -15.16 -2.85 8.14
CA GLY A 108 -14.97 -1.99 9.30
C GLY A 108 -13.57 -2.02 9.92
N GLU A 109 -12.70 -2.90 9.46
CA GLU A 109 -11.30 -2.99 9.88
C GLU A 109 -10.37 -2.46 8.78
N ASN A 110 -9.22 -1.94 9.19
CA ASN A 110 -8.15 -1.52 8.29
C ASN A 110 -6.84 -2.16 8.72
N TYR A 111 -5.98 -2.44 7.73
CA TYR A 111 -4.76 -3.21 7.93
C TYR A 111 -3.56 -2.47 7.37
N ILE A 112 -2.40 -2.77 7.94
CA ILE A 112 -1.12 -2.25 7.46
C ILE A 112 -0.10 -3.38 7.36
N VAL A 113 0.63 -3.41 6.24
CA VAL A 113 1.81 -4.24 6.10
C VAL A 113 2.98 -3.54 6.78
N LYS A 114 3.52 -4.17 7.81
CA LYS A 114 4.69 -3.71 8.55
C LYS A 114 5.94 -4.42 8.06
N LYS A 115 7.09 -3.80 8.29
CA LYS A 115 8.40 -4.38 8.03
C LYS A 115 9.34 -4.21 9.21
N GLU A 116 10.26 -5.12 9.35
CA GLU A 116 11.43 -5.01 10.20
C GLU A 116 12.67 -5.42 9.40
N ILE A 117 13.66 -4.53 9.39
CA ILE A 117 14.94 -4.79 8.71
C ILE A 117 15.91 -5.32 9.75
N ARG A 118 16.44 -6.52 9.53
CA ARG A 118 17.45 -7.17 10.36
C ARG A 118 18.64 -7.53 9.49
N ASP A 119 19.76 -6.86 9.70
CA ASP A 119 21.01 -7.05 8.94
C ASP A 119 20.76 -7.11 7.42
N TYR A 120 20.74 -8.30 6.83
CA TYR A 120 20.54 -8.54 5.39
C TYR A 120 19.16 -9.10 5.05
N SER A 121 18.22 -9.10 6.00
CA SER A 121 16.87 -9.63 5.81
C SER A 121 15.80 -8.62 6.15
N VAL A 122 14.64 -8.76 5.53
CA VAL A 122 13.44 -7.98 5.84
C VAL A 122 12.32 -8.95 6.20
N MET A 123 11.76 -8.77 7.39
CA MET A 123 10.56 -9.47 7.81
C MET A 123 9.34 -8.61 7.54
N PHE A 124 8.28 -9.25 7.06
CA PHE A 124 6.99 -8.61 6.83
C PHE A 124 5.89 -9.30 7.63
N TRP A 125 4.88 -8.53 8.04
CA TRP A 125 3.65 -9.05 8.65
C TRP A 125 2.53 -8.05 8.43
N VAL A 126 1.29 -8.48 8.63
CA VAL A 126 0.11 -7.61 8.59
C VAL A 126 -0.35 -7.34 10.01
N GLU A 127 -0.73 -6.10 10.30
CA GLU A 127 -1.36 -5.69 11.55
C GLU A 127 -2.74 -5.09 11.29
N ASN A 128 -3.68 -5.35 12.18
CA ASN A 128 -4.89 -4.54 12.30
C ASN A 128 -4.49 -3.17 12.86
N ILE A 129 -4.84 -2.08 12.18
CA ILE A 129 -4.40 -0.72 12.57
C ILE A 129 -4.96 -0.32 13.94
N ASP A 130 -6.22 -0.70 14.24
CA ASP A 130 -6.90 -0.26 15.45
C ASP A 130 -6.40 -1.01 16.69
N SER A 131 -6.17 -2.33 16.58
CA SER A 131 -5.71 -3.14 17.70
C SER A 131 -4.19 -3.27 17.81
N GLY A 132 -3.46 -3.06 16.72
CA GLY A 132 -2.02 -3.34 16.65
C GLY A 132 -1.69 -4.83 16.64
N GLU A 133 -2.69 -5.69 16.54
CA GLU A 133 -2.53 -7.14 16.55
C GLU A 133 -2.04 -7.64 15.19
N ARG A 134 -1.07 -8.54 15.21
CA ARG A 134 -0.64 -9.25 14.00
C ARG A 134 -1.71 -10.23 13.56
N VAL A 135 -2.04 -10.20 12.27
CA VAL A 135 -3.09 -11.02 11.66
C VAL A 135 -2.55 -11.69 10.39
N GLY A 136 -3.17 -12.81 10.01
CA GLY A 136 -2.73 -13.56 8.84
C GLY A 136 -1.39 -14.25 9.03
N GLY A 137 -0.65 -14.41 7.95
CA GLY A 137 0.64 -15.10 7.95
C GLY A 137 1.35 -15.04 6.61
N ILE A 138 2.44 -15.80 6.51
CA ILE A 138 3.19 -15.99 5.26
C ILE A 138 2.46 -17.03 4.42
N CYS A 139 2.40 -16.84 3.09
CA CYS A 139 1.76 -17.80 2.20
C CYS A 139 2.37 -19.20 2.34
N GLY A 140 1.52 -20.21 2.39
CA GLY A 140 1.95 -21.61 2.53
C GLY A 140 2.24 -22.06 3.95
N SER A 141 1.98 -21.19 4.93
CA SER A 141 2.11 -21.53 6.36
C SER A 141 0.75 -21.71 7.02
#